data_5165fbe7d21649d472a3b4389c5f620d
#
_entry.id   5165fbe7d21649d472a3b4389c5f620d
#
_cell.length_a   1.000
_cell.length_b   1.000
_cell.length_c   1.000
_cell.angle_alpha   90.00
_cell.angle_beta   90.00
_cell.angle_gamma   90.00
#
_symmetry.space_group_name_H-M   'P 1'
#
loop_
_entity.id
_entity.type
_entity.pdbx_description
1 polymer ?
#
loop_
_entity_poly.entity_id
_entity_poly.type
_entity_poly.pdbx_seq_one_letter_code
_entity_poly.pdbx_strand_id
1 'polypeptide(L)'
;MSALPPAMDDRDGKIWMDGRMVDWRDAKIHVLSHTLHYGCGAFEGVRAYNTVGGTAIFRLQEHTERLFNSAKILRMKIPFTPEQVMQAQCAVVRENQLESCYLRPLTWIGSQKLGVSPKGNTIHLMVAAWPWGAYLGEEGLKRGIRVKISSYTRHHVNITMTQAKAVSNYTNSILANMEATDDGYDEAMLLDASGFVSEGAGENLFVVKGGVVYTPDLSAGALNGITRNTVFHICKDLGLELVQKRITRDEVYICDEAFFTGTAAEVTPIRELDRIELGSGSRGPITEKIQSAFFDIVNGRNPKYAHWLTKV
;
A
#
# COMPACT_ATOMS: atom_id res chain seq x y z
N MET A 1 -24.57 -14.26 14.26
CA MET A 1 -24.07 -13.75 12.98
C MET A 1 -23.83 -12.26 13.19
N SER A 2 -22.59 -11.79 13.21
CA SER A 2 -22.31 -10.36 13.19
C SER A 2 -22.82 -9.80 11.86
N ALA A 3 -23.57 -8.69 11.89
CA ALA A 3 -23.98 -8.02 10.66
C ALA A 3 -22.74 -7.73 9.82
N LEU A 4 -22.82 -7.99 8.51
CA LEU A 4 -21.76 -7.59 7.58
C LEU A 4 -21.58 -6.07 7.70
N PRO A 5 -20.35 -5.57 7.61
CA PRO A 5 -20.11 -4.13 7.61
C PRO A 5 -20.89 -3.50 6.44
N PRO A 6 -21.34 -2.23 6.57
CA PRO A 6 -22.08 -1.56 5.50
C PRO A 6 -21.24 -1.55 4.21
N ALA A 7 -21.92 -1.65 3.07
CA ALA A 7 -21.26 -1.59 1.76
C ALA A 7 -20.44 -0.29 1.62
N MET A 8 -19.39 -0.33 0.82
CA MET A 8 -18.50 0.84 0.68
C MET A 8 -19.18 2.06 0.08
N ASP A 9 -20.23 1.89 -0.69
CA ASP A 9 -21.04 2.96 -1.31
C ASP A 9 -22.20 3.43 -0.42
N ASP A 10 -22.52 2.69 0.66
CA ASP A 10 -23.58 3.02 1.60
C ASP A 10 -23.04 3.38 2.99
N ARG A 11 -22.38 4.54 3.07
CA ARG A 11 -21.82 5.08 4.31
C ARG A 11 -22.23 6.53 4.48
N ASP A 12 -22.22 7.00 5.71
CA ASP A 12 -22.31 8.41 6.03
C ASP A 12 -20.96 9.09 5.89
N GLY A 13 -20.96 10.40 5.66
CA GLY A 13 -19.77 11.22 5.57
C GLY A 13 -19.60 11.91 4.23
N LYS A 14 -18.41 12.43 3.99
CA LYS A 14 -18.03 13.23 2.82
C LYS A 14 -16.84 12.61 2.08
N ILE A 15 -16.86 12.77 0.77
CA ILE A 15 -15.74 12.49 -0.13
C ILE A 15 -15.37 13.81 -0.81
N TRP A 16 -14.09 14.14 -0.85
CA TRP A 16 -13.63 15.24 -1.69
C TRP A 16 -13.54 14.75 -3.14
N MET A 17 -14.18 15.46 -4.07
CA MET A 17 -14.23 15.07 -5.47
C MET A 17 -14.17 16.33 -6.35
N ASP A 18 -13.17 16.41 -7.22
CA ASP A 18 -12.98 17.49 -8.20
C ASP A 18 -13.12 18.91 -7.62
N GLY A 19 -12.49 19.15 -6.46
CA GLY A 19 -12.41 20.47 -5.85
C GLY A 19 -13.47 20.76 -4.79
N ARG A 20 -14.37 19.83 -4.49
CA ARG A 20 -15.46 20.04 -3.49
C ARG A 20 -15.74 18.81 -2.65
N MET A 21 -16.29 19.01 -1.46
CA MET A 21 -16.89 17.93 -0.68
C MET A 21 -18.26 17.55 -1.25
N VAL A 22 -18.50 16.27 -1.43
CA VAL A 22 -19.80 15.68 -1.82
C VAL A 22 -20.24 14.69 -0.75
N ASP A 23 -21.53 14.44 -0.64
CA ASP A 23 -22.03 13.38 0.23
C ASP A 23 -21.52 12.03 -0.26
N TRP A 24 -21.23 11.13 0.67
CA TRP A 24 -20.61 9.83 0.37
C TRP A 24 -21.39 9.07 -0.71
N ARG A 25 -22.72 9.00 -0.56
CA ARG A 25 -23.63 8.28 -1.49
C ARG A 25 -23.77 8.95 -2.86
N ASP A 26 -23.35 10.23 -2.98
CA ASP A 26 -23.39 11.01 -4.23
C ASP A 26 -22.07 11.01 -4.99
N ALA A 27 -21.03 10.42 -4.42
CA ALA A 27 -19.73 10.26 -5.08
C ALA A 27 -19.79 9.19 -6.19
N LYS A 28 -20.45 9.52 -7.31
CA LYS A 28 -20.73 8.63 -8.44
C LYS A 28 -20.00 9.09 -9.69
N ILE A 29 -19.66 8.14 -10.55
CA ILE A 29 -19.08 8.40 -11.85
C ILE A 29 -19.90 7.72 -12.95
N HIS A 30 -19.81 8.24 -14.16
CA HIS A 30 -20.52 7.64 -15.29
C HIS A 30 -19.92 6.28 -15.66
N VAL A 31 -20.75 5.29 -16.00
CA VAL A 31 -20.32 3.94 -16.37
C VAL A 31 -19.40 3.88 -17.58
N LEU A 32 -19.41 4.90 -18.47
CA LEU A 32 -18.50 5.02 -19.59
C LEU A 32 -17.21 5.79 -19.24
N SER A 33 -16.88 5.96 -17.96
CA SER A 33 -15.56 6.52 -17.59
C SER A 33 -14.46 5.64 -18.13
N HIS A 34 -13.51 6.23 -18.86
CA HIS A 34 -12.48 5.52 -19.61
C HIS A 34 -11.67 4.55 -18.73
N THR A 35 -11.33 4.96 -17.50
CA THR A 35 -10.58 4.12 -16.55
C THR A 35 -11.33 2.83 -16.23
N LEU A 36 -12.67 2.81 -16.16
CA LEU A 36 -13.45 1.59 -15.89
C LEU A 36 -13.32 0.56 -17.00
N HIS A 37 -13.06 1.00 -18.25
CA HIS A 37 -12.95 0.11 -19.41
C HIS A 37 -11.52 -0.29 -19.72
N TYR A 38 -10.54 0.58 -19.43
CA TYR A 38 -9.16 0.40 -19.89
C TYR A 38 -8.13 0.40 -18.75
N GLY A 39 -8.55 0.56 -17.50
CA GLY A 39 -7.70 0.43 -16.31
C GLY A 39 -6.68 1.57 -16.11
N CYS A 40 -6.62 2.58 -16.98
CA CYS A 40 -5.68 3.69 -16.86
C CYS A 40 -6.14 4.68 -15.79
N GLY A 41 -5.62 4.53 -14.59
CA GLY A 41 -5.83 5.37 -13.41
C GLY A 41 -4.71 5.15 -12.41
N ALA A 42 -4.54 6.05 -11.45
CA ALA A 42 -3.55 5.93 -10.38
C ALA A 42 -4.18 6.25 -9.02
N PHE A 43 -3.72 5.56 -7.98
CA PHE A 43 -4.24 5.78 -6.65
C PHE A 43 -3.15 5.72 -5.57
N GLU A 44 -3.50 6.19 -4.39
CA GLU A 44 -2.70 6.01 -3.20
C GLU A 44 -3.47 5.33 -2.08
N GLY A 45 -2.71 4.72 -1.20
CA GLY A 45 -3.15 4.33 0.12
C GLY A 45 -2.35 5.11 1.13
N VAL A 46 -3.05 5.90 1.93
CA VAL A 46 -2.44 6.76 2.96
C VAL A 46 -3.10 6.45 4.29
N ARG A 47 -2.41 6.60 5.40
CA ARG A 47 -2.99 6.32 6.70
C ARG A 47 -2.85 7.50 7.65
N ALA A 48 -3.93 7.81 8.34
CA ALA A 48 -3.92 8.71 9.49
C ALA A 48 -3.99 7.90 10.78
N TYR A 49 -3.26 8.34 11.79
CA TYR A 49 -3.18 7.71 13.10
C TYR A 49 -3.60 8.68 14.19
N ASN A 50 -4.25 8.15 15.22
CA ASN A 50 -4.47 8.88 16.48
C ASN A 50 -3.16 8.90 17.26
N THR A 51 -2.39 9.97 17.08
CA THR A 51 -1.08 10.12 17.70
C THR A 51 -1.16 10.77 19.09
N VAL A 52 -0.06 10.75 19.84
CA VAL A 52 0.05 11.49 21.12
C VAL A 52 -0.19 13.00 20.96
N GLY A 53 -0.11 13.53 19.75
CA GLY A 53 -0.36 14.96 19.43
C GLY A 53 -1.68 15.22 18.70
N GLY A 54 -2.62 14.26 18.67
CA GLY A 54 -3.86 14.28 17.89
C GLY A 54 -3.73 13.57 16.55
N THR A 55 -4.78 13.62 15.75
CA THR A 55 -4.81 12.96 14.44
C THR A 55 -3.76 13.51 13.49
N ALA A 56 -2.95 12.63 12.91
CA ALA A 56 -1.96 13.03 11.93
C ALA A 56 -1.86 12.00 10.77
N ILE A 57 -1.67 12.51 9.55
CA ILE A 57 -1.47 11.70 8.36
C ILE A 57 0.02 11.39 8.23
N PHE A 58 0.35 10.11 8.13
CA PHE A 58 1.73 9.65 8.02
C PHE A 58 2.25 9.81 6.60
N ARG A 59 3.38 10.52 6.43
CA ARG A 59 4.11 10.74 5.18
C ARG A 59 3.22 11.25 4.02
N LEU A 60 2.33 12.19 4.35
CA LEU A 60 1.36 12.76 3.41
C LEU A 60 2.03 13.34 2.16
N GLN A 61 3.15 14.05 2.32
CA GLN A 61 3.88 14.66 1.21
C GLN A 61 4.36 13.58 0.23
N GLU A 62 5.06 12.55 0.69
CA GLU A 62 5.64 11.53 -0.17
C GLU A 62 4.57 10.67 -0.84
N HIS A 63 3.44 10.41 -0.18
CA HIS A 63 2.29 9.77 -0.80
C HIS A 63 1.70 10.63 -1.91
N THR A 64 1.57 11.93 -1.68
CA THR A 64 1.06 12.85 -2.69
C THR A 64 2.03 12.95 -3.87
N GLU A 65 3.33 13.10 -3.63
CA GLU A 65 4.35 13.09 -4.67
C GLU A 65 4.30 11.80 -5.51
N ARG A 66 4.13 10.64 -4.88
CA ARG A 66 4.02 9.36 -5.59
C ARG A 66 2.74 9.25 -6.42
N LEU A 67 1.62 9.81 -5.97
CA LEU A 67 0.40 9.92 -6.77
C LEU A 67 0.65 10.72 -8.05
N PHE A 68 1.29 11.88 -7.93
CA PHE A 68 1.64 12.73 -9.08
C PHE A 68 2.64 12.06 -10.02
N ASN A 69 3.65 11.36 -9.47
CA ASN A 69 4.60 10.57 -10.26
C ASN A 69 3.90 9.42 -11.00
N SER A 70 3.00 8.70 -10.35
CA SER A 70 2.19 7.65 -10.97
C SER A 70 1.33 8.21 -12.11
N ALA A 71 0.65 9.32 -11.88
CA ALA A 71 -0.13 10.00 -12.91
C ALA A 71 0.74 10.48 -14.09
N LYS A 72 1.93 11.05 -13.81
CA LYS A 72 2.90 11.46 -14.83
C LYS A 72 3.37 10.31 -15.70
N ILE A 73 3.71 9.15 -15.09
CA ILE A 73 4.10 7.94 -15.81
C ILE A 73 2.97 7.48 -16.74
N LEU A 74 1.71 7.57 -16.30
CA LEU A 74 0.52 7.23 -17.09
C LEU A 74 0.06 8.36 -18.02
N ARG A 75 0.83 9.44 -18.13
CA ARG A 75 0.55 10.63 -18.96
C ARG A 75 -0.77 11.33 -18.60
N MET A 76 -1.19 11.23 -17.34
CA MET A 76 -2.32 11.97 -16.79
C MET A 76 -1.82 13.25 -16.11
N LYS A 77 -2.45 14.38 -16.40
CA LYS A 77 -2.17 15.66 -15.73
C LYS A 77 -3.28 15.93 -14.72
N ILE A 78 -2.99 15.71 -13.46
CA ILE A 78 -3.92 16.04 -12.36
C ILE A 78 -4.20 17.54 -12.40
N PRO A 79 -5.50 17.99 -12.38
CA PRO A 79 -5.87 19.40 -12.52
C PRO A 79 -5.74 20.22 -11.22
N PHE A 80 -5.01 19.68 -10.22
CA PHE A 80 -4.76 20.30 -8.93
C PHE A 80 -3.27 20.32 -8.63
N THR A 81 -2.81 21.20 -7.73
CA THR A 81 -1.44 21.18 -7.25
C THR A 81 -1.26 20.13 -6.15
N PRO A 82 -0.01 19.64 -5.89
CA PRO A 82 0.24 18.75 -4.76
C PRO A 82 -0.27 19.30 -3.42
N GLU A 83 -0.10 20.61 -3.18
CA GLU A 83 -0.54 21.29 -1.96
C GLU A 83 -2.07 21.26 -1.82
N GLN A 84 -2.81 21.48 -2.92
CA GLN A 84 -4.27 21.36 -2.92
C GLN A 84 -4.73 19.94 -2.61
N VAL A 85 -4.02 18.93 -3.14
CA VAL A 85 -4.33 17.53 -2.86
C VAL A 85 -4.00 17.13 -1.42
N MET A 86 -2.90 17.64 -0.85
CA MET A 86 -2.60 17.45 0.57
C MET A 86 -3.67 18.12 1.47
N GLN A 87 -4.08 19.32 1.13
CA GLN A 87 -5.16 20.02 1.86
C GLN A 87 -6.49 19.26 1.77
N ALA A 88 -6.83 18.71 0.59
CA ALA A 88 -8.02 17.88 0.40
C ALA A 88 -7.98 16.63 1.29
N GLN A 89 -6.83 15.96 1.40
CA GLN A 89 -6.66 14.79 2.26
C GLN A 89 -6.87 15.15 3.74
N CYS A 90 -6.27 16.23 4.23
CA CYS A 90 -6.52 16.72 5.59
C CYS A 90 -7.99 17.11 5.79
N ALA A 91 -8.61 17.81 4.83
CA ALA A 91 -10.00 18.22 4.92
C ALA A 91 -10.96 17.03 5.02
N VAL A 92 -10.75 15.97 4.22
CA VAL A 92 -11.61 14.77 4.28
C VAL A 92 -11.55 14.09 5.66
N VAL A 93 -10.37 14.00 6.28
CA VAL A 93 -10.23 13.43 7.62
C VAL A 93 -10.96 14.29 8.65
N ARG A 94 -10.80 15.61 8.57
CA ARG A 94 -11.44 16.58 9.49
C ARG A 94 -12.95 16.60 9.36
N GLU A 95 -13.47 16.71 8.14
CA GLU A 95 -14.91 16.77 7.85
C GLU A 95 -15.66 15.49 8.30
N ASN A 96 -14.98 14.35 8.22
CA ASN A 96 -15.52 13.07 8.69
C ASN A 96 -15.19 12.77 10.17
N GLN A 97 -14.52 13.69 10.89
CA GLN A 97 -14.17 13.55 12.31
C GLN A 97 -13.42 12.24 12.62
N LEU A 98 -12.50 11.83 11.76
CA LEU A 98 -11.80 10.56 11.88
C LEU A 98 -10.51 10.72 12.69
N GLU A 99 -10.39 9.97 13.77
CA GLU A 99 -9.16 9.95 14.60
C GLU A 99 -8.07 9.06 13.99
N SER A 100 -8.47 7.92 13.44
CA SER A 100 -7.59 7.00 12.73
C SER A 100 -8.32 6.44 11.53
N CYS A 101 -7.71 6.49 10.34
CA CYS A 101 -8.38 6.08 9.12
C CYS A 101 -7.40 5.74 7.99
N TYR A 102 -7.94 5.06 6.99
CA TYR A 102 -7.30 4.88 5.70
C TYR A 102 -7.85 5.91 4.71
N LEU A 103 -6.96 6.53 3.94
CA LEU A 103 -7.31 7.46 2.88
C LEU A 103 -7.01 6.84 1.51
N ARG A 104 -7.89 7.08 0.56
CA ARG A 104 -7.78 6.63 -0.83
C ARG A 104 -7.88 7.83 -1.79
N PRO A 105 -6.77 8.52 -2.09
CA PRO A 105 -6.71 9.37 -3.27
C PRO A 105 -6.74 8.50 -4.53
N LEU A 106 -7.56 8.88 -5.53
CA LEU A 106 -7.66 8.21 -6.82
C LEU A 106 -7.82 9.24 -7.91
N THR A 107 -6.97 9.15 -8.95
CA THR A 107 -7.14 9.91 -10.19
C THR A 107 -7.52 8.99 -11.34
N TRP A 108 -8.49 9.41 -12.15
CA TRP A 108 -9.01 8.62 -13.25
C TRP A 108 -9.32 9.48 -14.49
N ILE A 109 -9.51 8.81 -15.61
CA ILE A 109 -9.87 9.40 -16.90
C ILE A 109 -11.38 9.33 -17.07
N GLY A 110 -11.99 10.46 -17.35
CA GLY A 110 -13.45 10.64 -17.48
C GLY A 110 -14.07 10.00 -18.72
N SER A 111 -15.30 10.42 -19.05
CA SER A 111 -16.22 9.71 -19.94
C SER A 111 -16.49 10.44 -21.27
N GLN A 112 -15.67 11.43 -21.66
CA GLN A 112 -15.93 12.23 -22.87
C GLN A 112 -15.76 11.41 -24.16
N LYS A 113 -14.80 10.46 -24.17
CA LYS A 113 -14.53 9.57 -25.30
C LYS A 113 -14.10 8.17 -24.82
N LEU A 114 -14.50 7.14 -25.56
CA LEU A 114 -13.99 5.80 -25.46
C LEU A 114 -12.99 5.48 -26.58
N GLY A 115 -12.19 4.46 -26.40
CA GLY A 115 -11.13 4.01 -27.30
C GLY A 115 -9.78 4.00 -26.58
N VAL A 116 -8.79 3.32 -27.16
CA VAL A 116 -7.47 3.15 -26.50
C VAL A 116 -6.78 4.49 -26.22
N SER A 117 -6.98 5.50 -27.08
CA SER A 117 -6.42 6.83 -26.85
C SER A 117 -7.28 7.65 -25.88
N PRO A 118 -6.74 8.08 -24.72
CA PRO A 118 -7.48 8.88 -23.75
C PRO A 118 -7.53 10.37 -24.08
N LYS A 119 -6.94 10.80 -25.20
CA LYS A 119 -6.85 12.24 -25.57
C LYS A 119 -8.22 12.89 -25.64
N GLY A 120 -8.36 14.04 -24.96
CA GLY A 120 -9.60 14.82 -24.90
C GLY A 120 -10.56 14.41 -23.80
N ASN A 121 -10.18 13.44 -22.93
CA ASN A 121 -10.90 13.18 -21.71
C ASN A 121 -10.40 14.06 -20.55
N THR A 122 -11.31 14.43 -19.67
CA THR A 122 -11.00 15.11 -18.41
C THR A 122 -10.31 14.15 -17.45
N ILE A 123 -9.31 14.64 -16.72
CA ILE A 123 -8.72 13.93 -15.60
C ILE A 123 -9.41 14.38 -14.32
N HIS A 124 -9.88 13.43 -13.57
CA HIS A 124 -10.59 13.62 -12.30
C HIS A 124 -9.73 13.19 -11.13
N LEU A 125 -10.06 13.69 -9.94
CA LEU A 125 -9.42 13.30 -8.70
C LEU A 125 -10.45 13.23 -7.56
N MET A 126 -10.40 12.19 -6.75
CA MET A 126 -11.14 12.09 -5.51
C MET A 126 -10.25 11.70 -4.34
N VAL A 127 -10.68 12.02 -3.13
CA VAL A 127 -10.12 11.54 -1.86
C VAL A 127 -11.26 11.06 -0.98
N ALA A 128 -11.26 9.78 -0.63
CA ALA A 128 -12.13 9.20 0.38
C ALA A 128 -11.32 8.81 1.62
N ALA A 129 -11.94 8.81 2.81
CA ALA A 129 -11.34 8.31 4.04
C ALA A 129 -12.36 7.54 4.87
N TRP A 130 -11.93 6.42 5.47
CA TRP A 130 -12.81 5.59 6.31
C TRP A 130 -12.01 4.88 7.42
N PRO A 131 -12.65 4.57 8.56
CA PRO A 131 -12.02 3.73 9.58
C PRO A 131 -11.63 2.37 8.98
N TRP A 132 -10.39 1.96 9.19
CA TRP A 132 -9.91 0.66 8.76
C TRP A 132 -8.92 0.10 9.79
N GLY A 133 -9.21 -1.08 10.32
CA GLY A 133 -8.36 -1.79 11.28
C GLY A 133 -7.11 -2.42 10.64
N ALA A 134 -6.56 -3.43 11.30
CA ALA A 134 -5.43 -4.20 10.79
C ALA A 134 -5.87 -4.99 9.54
N TYR A 135 -5.25 -4.70 8.40
CA TYR A 135 -5.61 -5.29 7.09
C TYR A 135 -5.48 -6.82 7.09
N LEU A 136 -4.40 -7.34 7.64
CA LEU A 136 -4.13 -8.79 7.75
C LEU A 136 -4.50 -9.36 9.14
N GLY A 137 -5.33 -8.63 9.89
CA GLY A 137 -5.83 -9.01 11.20
C GLY A 137 -4.84 -8.77 12.34
N GLU A 138 -5.38 -8.57 13.54
CA GLU A 138 -4.59 -8.37 14.78
C GLU A 138 -3.68 -9.56 15.10
N GLU A 139 -4.16 -10.79 14.87
CA GLU A 139 -3.38 -12.00 15.07
C GLU A 139 -2.23 -12.11 14.06
N GLY A 140 -2.47 -11.70 12.80
CA GLY A 140 -1.44 -11.62 11.76
C GLY A 140 -0.29 -10.68 12.15
N LEU A 141 -0.61 -9.52 12.74
CA LEU A 141 0.40 -8.57 13.22
C LEU A 141 1.24 -9.13 14.39
N LYS A 142 0.66 -9.99 15.22
CA LYS A 142 1.33 -10.54 16.41
C LYS A 142 2.12 -11.82 16.12
N ARG A 143 1.51 -12.77 15.42
CA ARG A 143 2.08 -14.12 15.19
C ARG A 143 2.65 -14.31 13.79
N GLY A 144 2.24 -13.49 12.85
CA GLY A 144 2.58 -13.64 11.46
C GLY A 144 1.54 -14.40 10.65
N ILE A 145 1.56 -14.17 9.35
CA ILE A 145 0.65 -14.71 8.34
C ILE A 145 1.26 -15.90 7.59
N ARG A 146 0.40 -16.65 6.90
CA ARG A 146 0.76 -17.72 5.98
C ARG A 146 0.74 -17.20 4.55
N VAL A 147 1.82 -17.39 3.82
CA VAL A 147 1.99 -16.85 2.47
C VAL A 147 2.21 -17.98 1.47
N LYS A 148 1.69 -17.82 0.27
CA LYS A 148 1.93 -18.71 -0.87
C LYS A 148 2.68 -17.96 -1.97
N ILE A 149 3.66 -18.60 -2.60
CA ILE A 149 4.19 -18.12 -3.87
C ILE A 149 3.17 -18.43 -4.96
N SER A 150 2.67 -17.37 -5.58
CA SER A 150 1.66 -17.48 -6.64
C SER A 150 2.23 -18.10 -7.92
N SER A 151 1.38 -18.79 -8.67
CA SER A 151 1.67 -19.22 -10.04
C SER A 151 1.71 -18.04 -11.01
N TYR A 152 1.08 -16.90 -10.66
CA TYR A 152 1.13 -15.68 -11.45
C TYR A 152 2.47 -14.97 -11.26
N THR A 153 3.13 -14.63 -12.37
CA THR A 153 4.36 -13.84 -12.38
C THR A 153 4.04 -12.35 -12.23
N ARG A 154 4.82 -11.62 -11.45
CA ARG A 154 4.75 -10.16 -11.40
C ARG A 154 5.02 -9.59 -12.79
N HIS A 155 4.19 -8.65 -13.24
CA HIS A 155 4.33 -8.08 -14.57
C HIS A 155 5.72 -7.47 -14.77
N HIS A 156 6.30 -7.72 -15.93
CA HIS A 156 7.62 -7.21 -16.30
C HIS A 156 7.62 -5.69 -16.35
N VAL A 157 8.74 -5.07 -15.96
CA VAL A 157 8.91 -3.61 -15.83
C VAL A 157 8.60 -2.81 -17.09
N ASN A 158 8.60 -3.45 -18.27
CA ASN A 158 8.26 -2.86 -19.56
C ASN A 158 6.94 -3.40 -20.17
N ILE A 159 6.08 -4.05 -19.39
CA ILE A 159 4.69 -4.41 -19.79
C ILE A 159 3.74 -3.36 -19.27
N THR A 160 3.76 -3.15 -17.95
CA THR A 160 3.09 -2.04 -17.28
C THR A 160 4.11 -1.36 -16.34
N MET A 161 3.97 -0.09 -16.12
CA MET A 161 4.97 0.69 -15.37
C MET A 161 4.92 0.37 -13.88
N THR A 162 5.87 -0.43 -13.38
CA THR A 162 5.88 -0.94 -11.99
C THR A 162 6.08 0.15 -10.94
N GLN A 163 6.71 1.28 -11.31
CA GLN A 163 6.88 2.43 -10.41
C GLN A 163 5.63 3.32 -10.33
N ALA A 164 4.61 3.07 -11.15
CA ALA A 164 3.30 3.71 -11.02
C ALA A 164 2.38 2.85 -10.16
N LYS A 165 1.77 3.44 -9.13
CA LYS A 165 0.69 2.78 -8.39
C LYS A 165 -0.60 2.87 -9.22
N ALA A 166 -0.59 2.11 -10.35
CA ALA A 166 -1.63 2.12 -11.36
C ALA A 166 -2.77 1.15 -11.01
N VAL A 167 -4.01 1.55 -11.30
CA VAL A 167 -5.21 0.70 -11.12
C VAL A 167 -5.06 -0.62 -11.86
N SER A 168 -4.57 -0.59 -13.11
CA SER A 168 -4.38 -1.78 -13.96
C SER A 168 -3.40 -2.81 -13.39
N ASN A 169 -2.37 -2.36 -12.65
CA ASN A 169 -1.37 -3.27 -12.07
C ASN A 169 -1.99 -4.21 -11.02
N TYR A 170 -3.08 -3.77 -10.39
CA TYR A 170 -3.76 -4.55 -9.34
C TYR A 170 -4.53 -5.76 -9.85
N THR A 171 -4.81 -5.88 -11.15
CA THR A 171 -5.37 -7.12 -11.71
C THR A 171 -4.43 -8.30 -11.44
N ASN A 172 -3.12 -8.13 -11.63
CA ASN A 172 -2.11 -9.15 -11.32
C ASN A 172 -2.10 -9.48 -9.81
N SER A 173 -2.15 -8.47 -8.95
CA SER A 173 -2.22 -8.65 -7.50
C SER A 173 -3.49 -9.38 -7.04
N ILE A 174 -4.65 -9.04 -7.62
CA ILE A 174 -5.94 -9.66 -7.31
C ILE A 174 -5.92 -11.15 -7.66
N LEU A 175 -5.44 -11.51 -8.86
CA LEU A 175 -5.37 -12.91 -9.30
C LEU A 175 -4.45 -13.72 -8.38
N ALA A 176 -3.29 -13.17 -8.01
CA ALA A 176 -2.38 -13.82 -7.09
C ALA A 176 -2.96 -14.01 -5.68
N ASN A 177 -3.62 -12.98 -5.13
CA ASN A 177 -4.26 -13.04 -3.82
C ASN A 177 -5.44 -14.03 -3.81
N MET A 178 -6.27 -14.05 -4.86
CA MET A 178 -7.37 -15.02 -4.98
C MET A 178 -6.83 -16.45 -5.00
N GLU A 179 -5.80 -16.74 -5.79
CA GLU A 179 -5.16 -18.06 -5.82
C GLU A 179 -4.65 -18.47 -4.42
N ALA A 180 -3.99 -17.56 -3.70
CA ALA A 180 -3.47 -17.84 -2.37
C ALA A 180 -4.60 -18.09 -1.35
N THR A 181 -5.64 -17.27 -1.38
CA THR A 181 -6.78 -17.39 -0.44
C THR A 181 -7.63 -18.64 -0.73
N ASP A 182 -7.82 -19.02 -1.99
CA ASP A 182 -8.52 -20.26 -2.38
C ASP A 182 -7.75 -21.50 -1.88
N ASP A 183 -6.42 -21.43 -1.81
CA ASP A 183 -5.55 -22.47 -1.25
C ASP A 183 -5.39 -22.39 0.28
N GLY A 184 -6.10 -21.48 0.94
CA GLY A 184 -6.15 -21.36 2.39
C GLY A 184 -4.98 -20.61 3.01
N TYR A 185 -4.28 -19.76 2.25
CA TYR A 185 -3.27 -18.84 2.74
C TYR A 185 -3.85 -17.44 2.99
N ASP A 186 -3.11 -16.59 3.69
CA ASP A 186 -3.55 -15.26 4.05
C ASP A 186 -3.17 -14.23 2.97
N GLU A 187 -2.05 -14.44 2.25
CA GLU A 187 -1.54 -13.52 1.23
C GLU A 187 -0.63 -14.24 0.21
N ALA A 188 -0.43 -13.61 -0.95
CA ALA A 188 0.43 -14.08 -2.02
C ALA A 188 1.79 -13.37 -2.05
N MET A 189 2.82 -14.11 -2.44
CA MET A 189 4.13 -13.59 -2.84
C MET A 189 4.32 -13.83 -4.34
N LEU A 190 4.79 -12.85 -5.08
CA LEU A 190 5.00 -12.95 -6.52
C LEU A 190 6.49 -12.99 -6.86
N LEU A 191 6.83 -13.81 -7.85
CA LEU A 191 8.16 -13.81 -8.46
C LEU A 191 8.16 -12.90 -9.70
N ASP A 192 9.33 -12.34 -10.03
CA ASP A 192 9.54 -11.63 -11.29
C ASP A 192 9.63 -12.61 -12.49
N ALA A 193 9.70 -12.06 -13.70
CA ALA A 193 9.81 -12.87 -14.92
C ALA A 193 11.11 -13.72 -15.02
N SER A 194 12.08 -13.47 -14.16
CA SER A 194 13.34 -14.23 -14.06
C SER A 194 13.33 -15.25 -12.91
N GLY A 195 12.22 -15.36 -12.16
CA GLY A 195 12.06 -16.30 -11.07
C GLY A 195 12.58 -15.81 -9.70
N PHE A 196 12.98 -14.54 -9.58
CA PHE A 196 13.35 -13.94 -8.29
C PHE A 196 12.14 -13.34 -7.60
N VAL A 197 12.16 -13.29 -6.28
CA VAL A 197 11.10 -12.67 -5.48
C VAL A 197 11.00 -11.18 -5.79
N SER A 198 9.79 -10.74 -6.08
CA SER A 198 9.45 -9.34 -6.34
C SER A 198 8.86 -8.68 -5.10
N GLU A 199 7.61 -8.96 -4.81
CA GLU A 199 6.86 -8.36 -3.70
C GLU A 199 5.63 -9.22 -3.37
N GLY A 200 4.84 -8.85 -2.35
CA GLY A 200 3.50 -9.40 -2.10
C GLY A 200 2.47 -8.87 -3.10
N ALA A 201 1.20 -9.27 -2.95
CA ALA A 201 0.14 -8.75 -3.82
C ALA A 201 -0.08 -7.24 -3.63
N GLY A 202 0.10 -6.72 -2.42
CA GLY A 202 -0.01 -5.29 -2.10
C GLY A 202 1.13 -4.75 -1.21
N GLU A 203 2.18 -5.52 -0.95
CA GLU A 203 3.22 -5.29 0.05
C GLU A 203 4.63 -5.51 -0.49
N ASN A 204 5.62 -4.82 0.09
CA ASN A 204 7.02 -5.13 -0.15
C ASN A 204 7.53 -6.18 0.84
N LEU A 205 8.46 -7.05 0.40
CA LEU A 205 9.06 -8.10 1.21
C LEU A 205 10.37 -7.64 1.85
N PHE A 206 10.57 -8.10 3.08
CA PHE A 206 11.87 -8.14 3.78
C PHE A 206 12.12 -9.55 4.32
N VAL A 207 13.39 -9.94 4.31
CA VAL A 207 13.88 -11.24 4.80
C VAL A 207 15.05 -10.98 5.74
N VAL A 208 15.14 -11.72 6.82
CA VAL A 208 16.27 -11.64 7.76
C VAL A 208 17.05 -12.94 7.73
N LYS A 209 18.37 -12.85 7.59
CA LYS A 209 19.28 -13.99 7.67
C LYS A 209 20.58 -13.60 8.35
N GLY A 210 20.97 -14.33 9.39
CA GLY A 210 22.21 -14.08 10.14
C GLY A 210 22.27 -12.66 10.74
N GLY A 211 21.12 -12.07 11.09
CA GLY A 211 21.06 -10.71 11.64
C GLY A 211 21.03 -9.58 10.60
N VAL A 212 21.20 -9.88 9.32
CA VAL A 212 21.14 -8.91 8.20
C VAL A 212 19.73 -8.90 7.60
N VAL A 213 19.21 -7.70 7.32
CA VAL A 213 17.90 -7.50 6.67
C VAL A 213 18.11 -7.37 5.17
N TYR A 214 17.38 -8.15 4.39
CA TYR A 214 17.40 -8.12 2.92
C TYR A 214 16.05 -7.73 2.37
N THR A 215 16.03 -7.05 1.22
CA THR A 215 14.81 -6.76 0.47
C THR A 215 15.08 -6.79 -1.03
N PRO A 216 14.12 -7.23 -1.86
CA PRO A 216 14.27 -7.16 -3.31
C PRO A 216 14.60 -5.73 -3.76
N ASP A 217 15.52 -5.60 -4.71
CA ASP A 217 15.75 -4.33 -5.38
C ASP A 217 14.60 -4.02 -6.35
N LEU A 218 14.47 -2.75 -6.76
CA LEU A 218 13.34 -2.32 -7.59
C LEU A 218 13.38 -2.87 -9.02
N SER A 219 14.49 -3.46 -9.46
CA SER A 219 14.59 -4.11 -10.77
C SER A 219 13.76 -5.39 -10.85
N ALA A 220 13.41 -5.98 -9.69
CA ALA A 220 12.47 -7.11 -9.60
C ALA A 220 11.00 -6.73 -9.89
N GLY A 221 10.72 -5.48 -10.27
CA GLY A 221 9.38 -5.02 -10.58
C GLY A 221 8.53 -4.62 -9.36
N ALA A 222 9.13 -4.52 -8.19
CA ALA A 222 8.47 -4.08 -6.97
C ALA A 222 8.17 -2.57 -6.99
N LEU A 223 7.06 -2.17 -6.40
CA LEU A 223 6.75 -0.75 -6.16
C LEU A 223 7.71 -0.19 -5.10
N ASN A 224 8.19 1.05 -5.32
CA ASN A 224 8.97 1.75 -4.30
C ASN A 224 8.07 2.18 -3.14
N GLY A 225 7.91 1.30 -2.15
CA GLY A 225 7.00 1.47 -1.02
C GLY A 225 7.46 2.56 -0.05
N ILE A 226 6.53 3.38 0.43
CA ILE A 226 6.82 4.41 1.44
C ILE A 226 7.09 3.75 2.80
N THR A 227 6.33 2.71 3.16
CA THR A 227 6.61 1.90 4.35
C THR A 227 7.95 1.15 4.21
N ARG A 228 8.26 0.62 3.01
CA ARG A 228 9.58 0.04 2.71
C ARG A 228 10.71 1.05 3.00
N ASN A 229 10.58 2.27 2.50
CA ASN A 229 11.55 3.34 2.78
C ASN A 229 11.62 3.69 4.26
N THR A 230 10.50 3.68 4.98
CA THR A 230 10.47 3.88 6.44
C THR A 230 11.29 2.82 7.16
N VAL A 231 11.19 1.54 6.76
CA VAL A 231 12.01 0.46 7.33
C VAL A 231 13.50 0.68 7.10
N PHE A 232 13.92 1.28 5.98
CA PHE A 232 15.33 1.63 5.76
C PHE A 232 15.85 2.60 6.82
N HIS A 233 15.06 3.61 7.17
CA HIS A 233 15.40 4.55 8.24
C HIS A 233 15.42 3.87 9.61
N ILE A 234 14.45 2.99 9.88
CA ILE A 234 14.39 2.23 11.13
C ILE A 234 15.61 1.32 11.28
N CYS A 235 15.97 0.56 10.24
CA CYS A 235 17.16 -0.29 10.27
C CYS A 235 18.44 0.51 10.55
N LYS A 236 18.59 1.68 9.90
CA LYS A 236 19.71 2.58 10.17
C LYS A 236 19.75 3.02 11.63
N ASP A 237 18.63 3.37 12.22
CA ASP A 237 18.55 3.82 13.61
C ASP A 237 18.80 2.70 14.62
N LEU A 238 18.40 1.48 14.29
CA LEU A 238 18.64 0.30 15.11
C LEU A 238 20.03 -0.31 14.90
N GLY A 239 20.86 0.24 14.01
CA GLY A 239 22.18 -0.30 13.66
C GLY A 239 22.09 -1.65 12.95
N LEU A 240 20.98 -1.95 12.28
CA LEU A 240 20.79 -3.16 11.49
C LEU A 240 21.33 -2.95 10.08
N GLU A 241 22.13 -3.87 9.60
CA GLU A 241 22.54 -3.90 8.21
C GLU A 241 21.34 -4.23 7.32
N LEU A 242 21.14 -3.43 6.26
CA LEU A 242 20.08 -3.63 5.27
C LEU A 242 20.68 -3.65 3.87
N VAL A 243 20.42 -4.73 3.13
CA VAL A 243 20.96 -4.97 1.80
C VAL A 243 19.82 -5.14 0.79
N GLN A 244 19.85 -4.37 -0.29
CA GLN A 244 18.98 -4.56 -1.44
C GLN A 244 19.64 -5.51 -2.42
N LYS A 245 18.98 -6.63 -2.75
CA LYS A 245 19.48 -7.63 -3.69
C LYS A 245 18.35 -8.41 -4.34
N ARG A 246 18.65 -9.15 -5.38
CA ARG A 246 17.75 -10.20 -5.86
C ARG A 246 17.69 -11.33 -4.84
N ILE A 247 16.50 -11.83 -4.57
CA ILE A 247 16.24 -12.88 -3.58
C ILE A 247 15.60 -14.05 -4.30
N THR A 248 16.13 -15.26 -4.09
CA THR A 248 15.55 -16.48 -4.64
C THR A 248 14.50 -17.06 -3.71
N ARG A 249 13.62 -17.91 -4.21
CA ARG A 249 12.58 -18.59 -3.43
C ARG A 249 13.16 -19.38 -2.26
N ASP A 250 14.21 -20.12 -2.49
CA ASP A 250 14.87 -20.97 -1.49
C ASP A 250 15.58 -20.14 -0.41
N GLU A 251 16.08 -18.94 -0.72
CA GLU A 251 16.59 -18.02 0.30
C GLU A 251 15.50 -17.63 1.30
N VAL A 252 14.23 -17.47 0.85
CA VAL A 252 13.12 -17.19 1.76
C VAL A 252 12.80 -18.41 2.61
N TYR A 253 12.81 -19.63 2.07
CA TYR A 253 12.54 -20.86 2.85
C TYR A 253 13.52 -21.09 4.00
N ILE A 254 14.78 -20.66 3.83
CA ILE A 254 15.84 -20.88 4.83
C ILE A 254 16.15 -19.62 5.65
N CYS A 255 15.33 -18.57 5.56
CA CYS A 255 15.53 -17.36 6.33
C CYS A 255 15.22 -17.57 7.83
N ASP A 256 15.72 -16.65 8.64
CA ASP A 256 15.45 -16.66 10.07
C ASP A 256 14.13 -15.95 10.39
N GLU A 257 13.81 -14.89 9.62
CA GLU A 257 12.56 -14.13 9.73
C GLU A 257 12.18 -13.57 8.35
N ALA A 258 10.88 -13.36 8.12
CA ALA A 258 10.38 -12.59 6.99
C ALA A 258 9.20 -11.72 7.40
N PHE A 259 9.01 -10.60 6.72
CA PHE A 259 7.86 -9.72 6.94
C PHE A 259 7.49 -8.92 5.70
N PHE A 260 6.22 -8.60 5.58
CA PHE A 260 5.69 -7.67 4.59
C PHE A 260 5.59 -6.25 5.14
N THR A 261 5.65 -5.27 4.24
CA THR A 261 5.45 -3.85 4.57
C THR A 261 4.55 -3.18 3.55
N GLY A 262 3.62 -2.37 4.05
CA GLY A 262 2.70 -1.59 3.23
C GLY A 262 1.91 -0.60 4.08
N THR A 263 1.23 0.34 3.46
CA THR A 263 0.39 1.28 4.22
C THR A 263 -0.78 0.57 4.90
N ALA A 264 -1.40 -0.42 4.25
CA ALA A 264 -2.47 -1.20 4.84
C ALA A 264 -1.94 -2.29 5.78
N ALA A 265 -0.88 -3.00 5.36
CA ALA A 265 -0.28 -4.11 6.10
C ALA A 265 0.66 -3.64 7.23
N GLU A 266 1.08 -2.36 7.22
CA GLU A 266 2.05 -1.81 8.18
C GLU A 266 3.37 -2.61 8.14
N VAL A 267 3.72 -3.30 9.22
CA VAL A 267 4.83 -4.28 9.27
C VAL A 267 4.23 -5.60 9.74
N THR A 268 4.00 -6.53 8.83
CA THR A 268 3.34 -7.81 9.12
C THR A 268 4.31 -8.97 8.97
N PRO A 269 4.59 -9.72 10.05
CA PRO A 269 5.45 -10.89 10.00
C PRO A 269 4.89 -11.99 9.07
N ILE A 270 5.78 -12.77 8.46
CA ILE A 270 5.45 -13.99 7.73
C ILE A 270 5.99 -15.18 8.53
N ARG A 271 5.10 -16.11 8.94
CA ARG A 271 5.48 -17.27 9.73
C ARG A 271 5.62 -18.55 8.91
N GLU A 272 5.02 -18.56 7.72
CA GLU A 272 4.99 -19.76 6.86
C GLU A 272 4.97 -19.31 5.39
N LEU A 273 5.74 -19.97 4.54
CA LEU A 273 5.71 -19.82 3.09
C LEU A 273 5.56 -21.20 2.43
N ASP A 274 4.55 -21.41 1.59
CA ASP A 274 4.29 -22.67 0.88
C ASP A 274 4.27 -23.90 1.81
N ARG A 275 3.67 -23.79 3.00
CA ARG A 275 3.63 -24.80 4.07
C ARG A 275 4.99 -25.12 4.72
N ILE A 276 5.99 -24.30 4.47
CA ILE A 276 7.29 -24.35 5.12
C ILE A 276 7.32 -23.27 6.20
N GLU A 277 7.52 -23.69 7.45
CA GLU A 277 7.65 -22.78 8.57
C GLU A 277 8.95 -21.97 8.43
N LEU A 278 8.87 -20.64 8.62
CA LEU A 278 10.02 -19.74 8.56
C LEU A 278 10.57 -19.49 9.99
N GLY A 279 11.86 -19.69 10.17
CA GLY A 279 12.52 -19.47 11.45
C GLY A 279 11.86 -20.24 12.60
N SER A 280 11.22 -19.53 13.53
CA SER A 280 10.51 -20.11 14.69
C SER A 280 9.01 -20.34 14.46
N GLY A 281 8.50 -20.14 13.25
CA GLY A 281 7.06 -20.21 12.94
C GLY A 281 6.23 -19.08 13.55
N SER A 282 6.87 -17.97 13.90
CA SER A 282 6.23 -16.79 14.49
C SER A 282 7.04 -15.53 14.20
N ARG A 283 6.55 -14.37 14.66
CA ARG A 283 7.29 -13.10 14.56
C ARG A 283 8.65 -13.23 15.26
N GLY A 284 9.72 -13.02 14.48
CA GLY A 284 11.08 -13.06 15.01
C GLY A 284 11.51 -11.74 15.69
N PRO A 285 12.62 -11.76 16.44
CA PRO A 285 13.05 -10.64 17.29
C PRO A 285 13.48 -9.39 16.52
N ILE A 286 14.02 -9.52 15.30
CA ILE A 286 14.40 -8.36 14.48
C ILE A 286 13.13 -7.71 13.88
N THR A 287 12.21 -8.53 13.38
CA THR A 287 10.91 -8.06 12.91
C THR A 287 10.14 -7.34 14.02
N GLU A 288 10.16 -7.88 15.26
CA GLU A 288 9.52 -7.23 16.40
C GLU A 288 10.11 -5.87 16.73
N LYS A 289 11.43 -5.72 16.70
CA LYS A 289 12.11 -4.42 16.91
C LYS A 289 11.74 -3.42 15.83
N ILE A 290 11.73 -3.84 14.56
CA ILE A 290 11.36 -2.97 13.43
C ILE A 290 9.88 -2.56 13.54
N GLN A 291 8.99 -3.50 13.83
CA GLN A 291 7.56 -3.26 14.00
C GLN A 291 7.28 -2.31 15.17
N SER A 292 7.91 -2.51 16.32
CA SER A 292 7.77 -1.64 17.48
C SER A 292 8.23 -0.22 17.19
N ALA A 293 9.40 -0.06 16.55
CA ALA A 293 9.91 1.23 16.13
C ALA A 293 8.99 1.92 15.11
N PHE A 294 8.41 1.16 14.17
CA PHE A 294 7.42 1.67 13.24
C PHE A 294 6.18 2.22 13.97
N PHE A 295 5.63 1.46 14.91
CA PHE A 295 4.47 1.92 15.68
C PHE A 295 4.78 3.12 16.59
N ASP A 296 6.00 3.24 17.11
CA ASP A 296 6.41 4.44 17.85
C ASP A 296 6.46 5.68 16.94
N ILE A 297 6.91 5.52 15.70
CA ILE A 297 6.94 6.61 14.72
C ILE A 297 5.51 7.05 14.36
N VAL A 298 4.66 6.13 13.91
CA VAL A 298 3.32 6.48 13.40
C VAL A 298 2.38 6.97 14.50
N ASN A 299 2.61 6.58 15.77
CA ASN A 299 1.86 7.08 16.92
C ASN A 299 2.45 8.38 17.50
N GLY A 300 3.48 8.95 16.89
CA GLY A 300 4.08 10.23 17.31
C GLY A 300 4.93 10.14 18.58
N ARG A 301 5.33 8.95 19.02
CA ARG A 301 6.18 8.73 20.19
C ARG A 301 7.67 8.94 19.90
N ASN A 302 8.07 8.97 18.63
CA ASN A 302 9.46 9.21 18.22
C ASN A 302 9.63 10.64 17.64
N PRO A 303 10.18 11.60 18.38
CA PRO A 303 10.29 12.99 17.95
C PRO A 303 11.20 13.21 16.73
N LYS A 304 12.13 12.31 16.47
CA LYS A 304 13.01 12.35 15.29
C LYS A 304 12.22 12.37 13.98
N TYR A 305 11.09 11.69 13.96
CA TYR A 305 10.22 11.52 12.79
C TYR A 305 8.92 12.33 12.85
N ALA A 306 8.85 13.32 13.75
CA ALA A 306 7.67 14.20 13.87
C ALA A 306 7.32 14.90 12.54
N HIS A 307 8.33 15.18 11.71
CA HIS A 307 8.15 15.80 10.39
C HIS A 307 7.45 14.90 9.37
N TRP A 308 7.31 13.58 9.63
CA TRP A 308 6.51 12.66 8.81
C TRP A 308 5.02 12.65 9.16
N LEU A 309 4.64 13.35 10.21
CA LEU A 309 3.27 13.39 10.72
C LEU A 309 2.65 14.76 10.42
N THR A 310 1.81 14.82 9.40
CA THR A 310 1.05 16.01 9.06
C THR A 310 -0.22 16.08 9.92
N LYS A 311 -0.32 17.04 10.83
CA LYS A 311 -1.50 17.24 11.68
C LYS A 311 -2.73 17.61 10.84
N VAL A 312 -3.88 17.08 11.24
CA VAL A 312 -5.19 17.32 10.61
C VAL A 312 -5.96 18.43 11.31
#